data_6e54d6065c91d39ae1ef171f439b1b88
#
_entry.id   6e54d6065c91d39ae1ef171f439b1b88
#
_cell.length_a   1.000
_cell.length_b   1.000
_cell.length_c   1.000
_cell.angle_alpha   90.00
_cell.angle_beta   90.00
_cell.angle_gamma   90.00
#
_symmetry.space_group_name_H-M   'P 1'
#
loop_
_entity.id
_entity.type
_entity.pdbx_description
1 polymer ?
#
loop_
_entity_poly.entity_id
_entity_poly.type
_entity_poly.pdbx_seq_one_letter_code
_entity_poly.pdbx_strand_id
1 'polypeptide(L)'
;MKSINNNILNLFLLAALVFTGCSEATFLDEQNPNAITPDTFWKTEKQFTSALSAAYSALQFQSVSGGELQYEFVLGDIAGTESWYRPNAFRNLTFNDGIYHVTDKWNELYIGIFRANQVIEYIQTAEDSEFSDNSKAEIEAQARFLRAFFYFQLAHTYGGGMIHDKVASTDAEFSKPFSSIDDINSTIIIPDLKFAKDNLPQTWNAKNQGRATWGAATSLLGKVYLYDENWGEAASLFKTVIDSQVYELTRNIEDNFQHENEFNKESIFEVNYSFDIAPGVNGAVVDDSAFESGAESSAMATAVGQLNFGAFNTVLPSYNLHEMLVYDEVDTENPINDDNIESRRMNSTIAPSNGEGLYYQIPYTEARGWGFGQSAYVKKHSNWYHLEAEPAQNRSGINFRHIRYADVLLMYAEAVLKDSNDYTTAIAYIDMVRSRAGVITLQKYMDDNGGSFPQLHVSKQVHGDHPLVAANPQTVLTHLQRVERAIELCFEGHRWKDLVRWGIAKEVFDELHADEVWRQTNFSTLVVGEAPLFIAERIRPDFVKAAENYSPTQHNYFPIPSGEVQTNDNLNN
;
A
#
# COMPACT_ATOMS: atom_id res chain seq x y z
N MET A 1 91.26 28.47 -4.63
CA MET A 1 90.51 27.20 -4.70
C MET A 1 89.53 26.94 -3.54
N LYS A 2 89.46 27.76 -2.47
CA LYS A 2 88.54 27.55 -1.35
C LYS A 2 87.13 28.22 -1.47
N SER A 3 86.97 29.17 -2.39
CA SER A 3 85.70 29.88 -2.53
C SER A 3 84.67 29.17 -3.44
N ILE A 4 85.14 28.28 -4.32
CA ILE A 4 84.25 27.55 -5.25
C ILE A 4 83.50 26.41 -4.53
N ASN A 5 84.14 25.81 -3.54
CA ASN A 5 83.47 24.71 -2.80
C ASN A 5 82.30 25.15 -1.94
N ASN A 6 82.32 26.38 -1.38
CA ASN A 6 81.19 26.89 -0.56
C ASN A 6 79.99 27.25 -1.43
N ASN A 7 80.19 27.71 -2.62
CA ASN A 7 79.06 28.03 -3.52
C ASN A 7 78.40 26.77 -4.10
N ILE A 8 79.15 25.69 -4.31
CA ILE A 8 78.62 24.40 -4.71
C ILE A 8 77.87 23.75 -3.57
N LEU A 9 78.38 23.84 -2.34
CA LEU A 9 77.68 23.33 -1.13
C LEU A 9 76.36 24.09 -0.86
N ASN A 10 76.38 25.41 -1.01
CA ASN A 10 75.17 26.23 -0.89
C ASN A 10 74.12 25.96 -1.98
N LEU A 11 74.60 25.64 -3.18
CA LEU A 11 73.71 25.26 -4.30
C LEU A 11 73.05 23.90 -4.06
N PHE A 12 73.81 22.94 -3.49
CA PHE A 12 73.29 21.64 -3.10
C PHE A 12 72.30 21.73 -1.90
N LEU A 13 72.59 22.62 -0.93
CA LEU A 13 71.67 22.89 0.18
C LEU A 13 70.40 23.59 -0.28
N LEU A 14 70.48 24.51 -1.26
CA LEU A 14 69.31 25.17 -1.85
C LEU A 14 68.48 24.17 -2.69
N ALA A 15 69.16 23.28 -3.45
CA ALA A 15 68.49 22.23 -4.22
C ALA A 15 67.81 21.17 -3.30
N ALA A 16 68.42 20.83 -2.15
CA ALA A 16 67.82 19.92 -1.18
C ALA A 16 66.56 20.49 -0.51
N LEU A 17 66.51 21.82 -0.29
CA LEU A 17 65.33 22.52 0.23
C LEU A 17 64.17 22.59 -0.73
N VAL A 18 64.38 22.49 -2.06
CA VAL A 18 63.33 22.49 -3.09
C VAL A 18 62.65 21.10 -3.17
N PHE A 19 63.34 20.03 -2.75
CA PHE A 19 62.79 18.68 -2.76
C PHE A 19 62.07 18.26 -1.46
N THR A 20 61.98 19.12 -0.46
CA THR A 20 61.13 18.92 0.71
C THR A 20 59.77 19.59 0.55
N GLY A 21 59.29 19.71 -0.69
CA GLY A 21 57.93 20.13 -0.96
C GLY A 21 56.98 19.08 -0.40
N CYS A 22 56.02 19.53 0.43
CA CYS A 22 54.87 18.75 0.88
C CYS A 22 54.29 17.98 -0.32
N SER A 23 53.95 16.73 -0.14
CA SER A 23 53.24 15.98 -1.16
C SER A 23 51.94 16.73 -1.50
N GLU A 24 51.75 17.13 -2.75
CA GLU A 24 50.54 17.85 -3.19
C GLU A 24 49.24 17.12 -2.82
N ALA A 25 49.31 15.82 -2.65
CA ALA A 25 48.15 14.98 -2.29
C ALA A 25 47.56 15.32 -0.91
N THR A 26 48.37 15.70 0.08
CA THR A 26 47.85 16.05 1.42
C THR A 26 47.51 17.53 1.60
N PHE A 27 48.02 18.40 0.70
CA PHE A 27 47.76 19.84 0.77
C PHE A 27 46.49 20.25 0.02
N LEU A 28 46.06 19.43 -0.95
CA LEU A 28 44.84 19.65 -1.74
C LEU A 28 43.62 18.90 -1.18
N ASP A 29 43.84 18.04 -0.22
CA ASP A 29 42.75 17.31 0.47
C ASP A 29 42.25 18.14 1.65
N GLU A 30 41.69 19.29 1.35
CA GLU A 30 41.04 20.16 2.33
C GLU A 30 39.70 19.49 2.72
N GLN A 31 39.78 18.58 3.68
CA GLN A 31 38.56 18.01 4.29
C GLN A 31 37.82 19.12 5.03
N ASN A 32 36.66 19.49 4.54
CA ASN A 32 35.79 20.38 5.28
C ASN A 32 35.41 19.70 6.62
N PRO A 33 35.91 20.18 7.77
CA PRO A 33 35.64 19.54 9.06
C PRO A 33 34.17 19.56 9.47
N ASN A 34 33.35 20.33 8.74
CA ASN A 34 31.90 20.40 8.90
C ASN A 34 31.13 19.60 7.84
N ALA A 35 31.83 18.94 6.90
CA ALA A 35 31.17 18.07 5.94
C ALA A 35 30.68 16.81 6.65
N ILE A 36 29.41 16.46 6.42
CA ILE A 36 28.85 15.18 6.82
C ILE A 36 29.44 14.14 5.86
N THR A 37 30.32 13.29 6.39
CA THR A 37 30.90 12.15 5.66
C THR A 37 30.50 10.86 6.39
N PRO A 38 30.54 9.68 5.72
CA PRO A 38 30.27 8.41 6.40
C PRO A 38 31.11 8.23 7.67
N ASP A 39 32.37 8.68 7.69
CA ASP A 39 33.26 8.58 8.83
C ASP A 39 32.87 9.48 10.01
N THR A 40 32.12 10.55 9.77
CA THR A 40 31.75 11.53 10.80
C THR A 40 30.29 11.40 11.23
N PHE A 41 29.43 10.82 10.40
CA PHE A 41 27.99 10.76 10.66
C PHE A 41 27.61 9.58 11.57
N TRP A 42 27.86 8.37 11.26
CA TRP A 42 27.33 7.17 11.91
C TRP A 42 27.94 6.90 13.31
N LYS A 43 27.77 7.81 14.28
CA LYS A 43 28.41 7.73 15.61
C LYS A 43 27.41 7.68 16.78
N THR A 44 26.34 8.45 16.74
CA THR A 44 25.44 8.65 17.86
C THR A 44 24.03 8.17 17.58
N GLU A 45 23.28 7.78 18.60
CA GLU A 45 21.86 7.43 18.51
C GLU A 45 21.04 8.48 17.74
N LYS A 46 21.32 9.78 17.94
CA LYS A 46 20.64 10.87 17.23
C LYS A 46 20.87 10.81 15.73
N GLN A 47 22.09 10.51 15.29
CA GLN A 47 22.42 10.40 13.86
C GLN A 47 21.74 9.19 13.22
N PHE A 48 21.73 8.04 13.89
CA PHE A 48 20.99 6.86 13.45
C PHE A 48 19.48 7.11 13.40
N THR A 49 18.92 7.80 14.39
CA THR A 49 17.51 8.19 14.38
C THR A 49 17.17 9.12 13.20
N SER A 50 18.08 10.05 12.85
CA SER A 50 17.90 10.93 11.68
C SER A 50 17.93 10.15 10.36
N ALA A 51 18.88 9.21 10.21
CA ALA A 51 18.96 8.34 9.05
C ALA A 51 17.74 7.41 8.94
N LEU A 52 17.28 6.87 10.06
CA LEU A 52 16.06 6.08 10.14
C LEU A 52 14.83 6.91 9.70
N SER A 53 14.77 8.20 10.09
CA SER A 53 13.69 9.09 9.65
C SER A 53 13.71 9.30 8.13
N ALA A 54 14.88 9.35 7.49
CA ALA A 54 14.99 9.38 6.04
C ALA A 54 14.49 8.08 5.38
N ALA A 55 14.65 6.92 6.03
CA ALA A 55 14.06 5.67 5.55
C ALA A 55 12.53 5.67 5.70
N TYR A 56 11.98 6.24 6.79
CA TYR A 56 10.54 6.44 6.95
C TYR A 56 9.96 7.42 5.92
N SER A 57 10.69 8.49 5.55
CA SER A 57 10.18 9.45 4.56
C SER A 57 9.94 8.82 3.19
N ALA A 58 10.66 7.75 2.84
CA ALA A 58 10.41 6.99 1.62
C ALA A 58 9.03 6.30 1.57
N LEU A 59 8.38 6.10 2.71
CA LEU A 59 7.00 5.61 2.75
C LEU A 59 6.01 6.61 2.15
N GLN A 60 6.29 7.92 2.22
CA GLN A 60 5.41 8.97 1.70
C GLN A 60 5.53 9.17 0.18
N PHE A 61 6.46 8.49 -0.49
CA PHE A 61 6.61 8.59 -1.93
C PHE A 61 5.31 8.23 -2.66
N GLN A 62 5.10 8.88 -3.80
CA GLN A 62 3.80 8.87 -4.47
C GLN A 62 3.34 7.47 -4.90
N SER A 63 4.25 6.62 -5.33
CA SER A 63 3.94 5.24 -5.75
C SER A 63 3.99 4.23 -4.59
N VAL A 64 4.48 4.63 -3.40
CA VAL A 64 4.55 3.76 -2.21
C VAL A 64 3.28 3.87 -1.38
N SER A 65 2.88 5.10 -0.99
CA SER A 65 1.68 5.34 -0.19
C SER A 65 0.89 6.58 -0.63
N GLY A 66 1.33 7.27 -1.67
CA GLY A 66 0.72 8.52 -2.14
C GLY A 66 -0.32 8.36 -3.25
N GLY A 67 -0.59 9.46 -3.94
CA GLY A 67 -1.67 9.54 -4.95
C GLY A 67 -1.50 8.62 -6.16
N GLU A 68 -0.28 8.16 -6.44
CA GLU A 68 -0.02 7.27 -7.58
C GLU A 68 -0.50 5.82 -7.35
N LEU A 69 -0.90 5.44 -6.14
CA LEU A 69 -1.58 4.16 -5.90
C LEU A 69 -2.91 4.05 -6.65
N GLN A 70 -3.46 5.16 -7.14
CA GLN A 70 -4.62 5.19 -8.03
C GLN A 70 -4.50 4.23 -9.24
N TYR A 71 -3.28 4.03 -9.76
CA TYR A 71 -3.02 3.11 -10.87
C TYR A 71 -3.21 1.64 -10.49
N GLU A 72 -2.87 1.29 -9.25
CA GLU A 72 -3.04 -0.06 -8.74
C GLU A 72 -4.49 -0.34 -8.33
N PHE A 73 -5.24 0.67 -7.87
CA PHE A 73 -6.65 0.49 -7.51
C PHE A 73 -7.51 0.05 -8.68
N VAL A 74 -7.22 0.52 -9.90
CA VAL A 74 -7.99 0.19 -11.10
C VAL A 74 -7.58 -1.13 -11.78
N LEU A 75 -6.54 -1.81 -11.31
CA LEU A 75 -6.17 -3.12 -11.86
C LEU A 75 -7.20 -4.20 -11.55
N GLY A 76 -7.82 -4.15 -10.37
CA GLY A 76 -8.78 -5.17 -9.90
C GLY A 76 -10.22 -4.96 -10.40
N ASP A 77 -11.13 -5.68 -9.81
CA ASP A 77 -12.55 -5.74 -10.16
C ASP A 77 -13.42 -4.73 -9.39
N ILE A 78 -12.84 -4.01 -8.43
CA ILE A 78 -13.55 -3.08 -7.53
C ILE A 78 -13.58 -1.64 -8.03
N ALA A 79 -12.73 -1.30 -9.00
CA ALA A 79 -12.58 0.05 -9.49
C ALA A 79 -12.58 0.13 -11.01
N GLY A 80 -12.98 1.28 -11.51
CA GLY A 80 -12.90 1.68 -12.89
C GLY A 80 -12.33 3.08 -13.04
N THR A 81 -12.19 3.52 -14.28
CA THR A 81 -11.75 4.87 -14.62
C THR A 81 -12.28 5.27 -15.97
N GLU A 82 -12.34 6.55 -16.26
CA GLU A 82 -12.73 7.03 -17.59
C GLU A 82 -11.58 6.90 -18.60
N SER A 83 -11.93 6.71 -19.86
CA SER A 83 -10.98 6.43 -20.94
C SER A 83 -9.96 7.54 -21.22
N TRP A 84 -10.24 8.76 -20.81
CA TRP A 84 -9.34 9.91 -20.96
C TRP A 84 -8.36 10.10 -19.80
N TYR A 85 -8.49 9.34 -18.70
CA TYR A 85 -7.55 9.40 -17.60
C TYR A 85 -6.37 8.44 -17.80
N ARG A 86 -5.21 8.79 -17.22
CA ARG A 86 -4.00 7.97 -17.29
C ARG A 86 -4.14 6.56 -16.69
N PRO A 87 -4.86 6.35 -15.56
CA PRO A 87 -5.07 5.01 -15.05
C PRO A 87 -5.80 4.05 -16.00
N ASN A 88 -6.41 4.55 -17.07
CA ASN A 88 -7.10 3.71 -18.05
C ASN A 88 -6.21 2.64 -18.71
N ALA A 89 -4.91 2.91 -18.88
CA ALA A 89 -3.97 1.90 -19.36
C ALA A 89 -3.85 0.70 -18.41
N PHE A 90 -3.91 0.95 -17.10
CA PHE A 90 -3.90 -0.10 -16.08
C PHE A 90 -5.25 -0.82 -16.04
N ARG A 91 -6.37 -0.08 -16.11
CA ARG A 91 -7.71 -0.68 -16.21
C ARG A 91 -7.84 -1.62 -17.41
N ASN A 92 -7.29 -1.23 -18.55
CA ASN A 92 -7.34 -2.00 -19.79
C ASN A 92 -6.24 -3.05 -19.92
N LEU A 93 -5.31 -3.12 -18.95
CA LEU A 93 -4.14 -4.01 -18.99
C LEU A 93 -3.30 -3.80 -20.27
N THR A 94 -3.06 -2.53 -20.62
CA THR A 94 -2.21 -2.11 -21.75
C THR A 94 -1.00 -1.31 -21.29
N PHE A 95 -0.74 -1.31 -19.99
CA PHE A 95 0.39 -0.63 -19.40
C PHE A 95 1.72 -1.28 -19.79
N ASN A 96 2.76 -0.48 -19.81
CA ASN A 96 4.15 -0.90 -20.04
C ASN A 96 5.09 -0.01 -19.22
N ASP A 97 6.38 -0.27 -19.29
CA ASP A 97 7.43 0.47 -18.58
C ASP A 97 7.67 1.90 -19.09
N GLY A 98 7.05 2.30 -20.20
CA GLY A 98 7.00 3.69 -20.64
C GLY A 98 6.02 4.57 -19.85
N ILE A 99 5.18 3.97 -19.00
CA ILE A 99 4.33 4.71 -18.08
C ILE A 99 5.10 4.97 -16.80
N TYR A 100 5.26 6.26 -16.46
CA TYR A 100 6.10 6.70 -15.35
C TYR A 100 5.82 5.99 -14.02
N HIS A 101 4.57 5.66 -13.70
CA HIS A 101 4.23 4.94 -12.46
C HIS A 101 4.99 3.60 -12.31
N VAL A 102 5.16 2.87 -13.41
CA VAL A 102 5.91 1.60 -13.40
C VAL A 102 7.38 1.82 -13.03
N THR A 103 8.00 2.85 -13.61
CA THR A 103 9.41 3.18 -13.33
C THR A 103 9.59 3.86 -11.98
N ASP A 104 8.71 4.79 -11.64
CA ASP A 104 8.81 5.55 -10.38
C ASP A 104 8.65 4.64 -9.18
N LYS A 105 7.67 3.72 -9.19
CA LYS A 105 7.50 2.77 -8.09
C LYS A 105 8.73 1.89 -7.88
N TRP A 106 9.36 1.43 -8.97
CA TRP A 106 10.62 0.68 -8.90
C TRP A 106 11.70 1.49 -8.20
N ASN A 107 11.93 2.71 -8.66
CA ASN A 107 12.96 3.60 -8.11
C ASN A 107 12.67 3.97 -6.65
N GLU A 108 11.45 4.35 -6.34
CA GLU A 108 11.02 4.74 -5.00
C GLU A 108 11.23 3.61 -3.98
N LEU A 109 10.89 2.38 -4.36
CA LEU A 109 11.10 1.22 -3.49
C LEU A 109 12.58 0.92 -3.26
N TYR A 110 13.43 1.02 -4.31
CA TYR A 110 14.87 0.84 -4.14
C TYR A 110 15.53 1.96 -3.35
N ILE A 111 15.06 3.20 -3.44
CA ILE A 111 15.50 4.29 -2.56
C ILE A 111 15.18 3.96 -1.10
N GLY A 112 13.97 3.48 -0.81
CA GLY A 112 13.60 3.03 0.53
C GLY A 112 14.48 1.90 1.05
N ILE A 113 14.74 0.88 0.22
CA ILE A 113 15.66 -0.23 0.52
C ILE A 113 17.07 0.27 0.81
N PHE A 114 17.60 1.16 -0.02
CA PHE A 114 18.92 1.74 0.15
C PHE A 114 19.06 2.49 1.49
N ARG A 115 18.09 3.36 1.81
CA ARG A 115 18.07 4.10 3.08
C ARG A 115 18.02 3.17 4.30
N ALA A 116 17.22 2.10 4.22
CA ALA A 116 17.17 1.10 5.28
C ALA A 116 18.49 0.32 5.40
N ASN A 117 19.10 -0.06 4.29
CA ASN A 117 20.41 -0.72 4.26
C ASN A 117 21.50 0.10 4.94
N GLN A 118 21.53 1.41 4.71
CA GLN A 118 22.50 2.29 5.38
C GLN A 118 22.37 2.19 6.90
N VAL A 119 21.16 2.27 7.45
CA VAL A 119 20.97 2.15 8.90
C VAL A 119 21.41 0.77 9.39
N ILE A 120 21.00 -0.30 8.70
CA ILE A 120 21.29 -1.68 9.10
C ILE A 120 22.81 -1.96 9.08
N GLU A 121 23.51 -1.50 8.05
CA GLU A 121 24.94 -1.76 7.90
C GLU A 121 25.76 -1.00 8.92
N TYR A 122 25.54 0.31 9.03
CA TYR A 122 26.36 1.13 9.92
C TYR A 122 26.08 0.90 11.42
N ILE A 123 24.86 0.50 11.79
CA ILE A 123 24.52 0.26 13.20
C ILE A 123 25.29 -0.93 13.78
N GLN A 124 25.72 -1.90 12.94
CA GLN A 124 26.52 -3.05 13.37
C GLN A 124 27.88 -2.64 13.90
N THR A 125 28.44 -1.55 13.40
CA THR A 125 29.78 -1.06 13.78
C THR A 125 29.74 0.04 14.84
N ALA A 126 28.56 0.48 15.24
CA ALA A 126 28.38 1.55 16.23
C ALA A 126 28.62 1.05 17.65
N GLU A 127 29.28 1.87 18.46
CA GLU A 127 29.56 1.55 19.85
C GLU A 127 28.28 1.53 20.70
N ASP A 128 28.07 0.47 21.49
CA ASP A 128 26.85 0.33 22.30
C ASP A 128 26.66 1.45 23.33
N SER A 129 27.78 2.03 23.82
CA SER A 129 27.78 3.16 24.78
C SER A 129 27.13 4.44 24.22
N GLU A 130 26.96 4.55 22.92
CA GLU A 130 26.32 5.71 22.25
C GLU A 130 24.79 5.61 22.21
N PHE A 131 24.23 4.49 22.69
CA PHE A 131 22.79 4.21 22.66
C PHE A 131 22.22 4.09 24.08
N SER A 132 20.98 4.52 24.22
CA SER A 132 20.22 4.36 25.46
C SER A 132 19.49 3.00 25.48
N ASP A 133 19.51 2.32 26.61
CA ASP A 133 18.78 1.06 26.85
C ASP A 133 18.78 0.10 25.63
N ASN A 134 17.59 -0.17 25.06
CA ASN A 134 17.40 -1.04 23.90
C ASN A 134 17.38 -0.29 22.56
N SER A 135 17.68 1.02 22.55
CA SER A 135 17.46 1.86 21.37
C SER A 135 18.23 1.41 20.12
N LYS A 136 19.42 0.81 20.29
CA LYS A 136 20.19 0.25 19.17
C LYS A 136 19.43 -0.87 18.46
N ALA A 137 18.91 -1.84 19.21
CA ALA A 137 18.13 -2.94 18.67
C ALA A 137 16.79 -2.46 18.07
N GLU A 138 16.14 -1.49 18.71
CA GLU A 138 14.90 -0.91 18.22
C GLU A 138 15.09 -0.12 16.92
N ILE A 139 16.20 0.63 16.76
CA ILE A 139 16.53 1.35 15.52
C ILE A 139 16.80 0.35 14.40
N GLU A 140 17.62 -0.69 14.65
CA GLU A 140 17.87 -1.74 13.68
C GLU A 140 16.58 -2.47 13.28
N ALA A 141 15.74 -2.81 14.26
CA ALA A 141 14.47 -3.51 14.03
C ALA A 141 13.51 -2.70 13.15
N GLN A 142 13.43 -1.38 13.35
CA GLN A 142 12.65 -0.50 12.49
C GLN A 142 13.21 -0.45 11.08
N ALA A 143 14.52 -0.32 10.91
CA ALA A 143 15.15 -0.31 9.58
C ALA A 143 14.95 -1.64 8.83
N ARG A 144 15.05 -2.78 9.52
CA ARG A 144 14.76 -4.10 8.98
C ARG A 144 13.29 -4.25 8.60
N PHE A 145 12.37 -3.79 9.43
CA PHE A 145 10.95 -3.77 9.08
C PHE A 145 10.70 -2.97 7.80
N LEU A 146 11.27 -1.77 7.69
CA LEU A 146 11.12 -0.92 6.49
C LEU A 146 11.71 -1.60 5.25
N ARG A 147 12.90 -2.19 5.35
CA ARG A 147 13.51 -2.94 4.26
C ARG A 147 12.62 -4.10 3.79
N ALA A 148 12.13 -4.89 4.72
CA ALA A 148 11.21 -5.99 4.44
C ALA A 148 9.90 -5.50 3.81
N PHE A 149 9.35 -4.38 4.27
CA PHE A 149 8.16 -3.75 3.70
C PHE A 149 8.38 -3.31 2.25
N PHE A 150 9.48 -2.60 1.97
CA PHE A 150 9.79 -2.17 0.60
C PHE A 150 10.04 -3.38 -0.32
N TYR A 151 10.76 -4.40 0.14
CA TYR A 151 10.95 -5.64 -0.63
C TYR A 151 9.65 -6.41 -0.85
N PHE A 152 8.75 -6.46 0.13
CA PHE A 152 7.42 -7.06 -0.06
C PHE A 152 6.63 -6.34 -1.15
N GLN A 153 6.62 -5.01 -1.13
CA GLN A 153 5.97 -4.22 -2.18
C GLN A 153 6.63 -4.46 -3.55
N LEU A 154 7.96 -4.46 -3.62
CA LEU A 154 8.73 -4.71 -4.84
C LEU A 154 8.41 -6.09 -5.42
N ALA A 155 8.58 -7.14 -4.61
CA ALA A 155 8.43 -8.52 -5.03
C ALA A 155 7.02 -8.82 -5.56
N HIS A 156 5.99 -8.32 -4.88
CA HIS A 156 4.60 -8.55 -5.27
C HIS A 156 4.05 -7.52 -6.29
N THR A 157 4.86 -6.55 -6.71
CA THR A 157 4.52 -5.65 -7.81
C THR A 157 5.20 -6.08 -9.11
N TYR A 158 6.47 -6.55 -9.05
CA TYR A 158 7.28 -6.89 -10.22
C TYR A 158 7.57 -8.39 -10.40
N GLY A 159 7.05 -9.23 -9.51
CA GLY A 159 7.29 -10.68 -9.54
C GLY A 159 8.66 -11.09 -9.03
N GLY A 160 9.37 -10.18 -8.36
CA GLY A 160 10.71 -10.32 -7.86
C GLY A 160 11.48 -9.01 -7.87
N GLY A 161 12.81 -9.07 -7.88
CA GLY A 161 13.68 -7.90 -7.92
C GLY A 161 15.14 -8.27 -7.68
N MET A 162 16.05 -7.30 -7.71
CA MET A 162 17.44 -7.52 -7.33
C MET A 162 17.60 -7.41 -5.82
N ILE A 163 18.36 -8.34 -5.24
CA ILE A 163 18.67 -8.31 -3.80
C ILE A 163 19.88 -7.43 -3.55
N HIS A 164 19.64 -6.25 -2.98
CA HIS A 164 20.63 -5.36 -2.40
C HIS A 164 20.53 -5.47 -0.88
N ASP A 165 21.36 -6.30 -0.29
CA ASP A 165 21.36 -6.60 1.15
C ASP A 165 22.27 -5.68 1.98
N LYS A 166 23.10 -4.88 1.29
CA LYS A 166 24.05 -3.93 1.84
C LYS A 166 24.19 -2.68 0.96
N VAL A 167 24.92 -1.70 1.45
CA VAL A 167 25.30 -0.51 0.67
C VAL A 167 26.36 -0.90 -0.36
N ALA A 168 26.06 -0.65 -1.64
CA ALA A 168 27.03 -0.91 -2.71
C ALA A 168 28.22 0.04 -2.61
N SER A 169 29.42 -0.50 -2.70
CA SER A 169 30.69 0.24 -2.65
C SER A 169 31.43 0.32 -3.98
N THR A 170 30.99 -0.47 -4.95
CA THR A 170 31.57 -0.53 -6.30
C THR A 170 30.48 -0.67 -7.35
N ASP A 171 30.74 -0.22 -8.58
CA ASP A 171 29.79 -0.32 -9.69
C ASP A 171 29.30 -1.77 -9.92
N ALA A 172 30.18 -2.76 -9.75
CA ALA A 172 29.82 -4.18 -9.90
C ALA A 172 28.81 -4.68 -8.85
N GLU A 173 28.70 -4.03 -7.69
CA GLU A 173 27.74 -4.38 -6.66
C GLU A 173 26.33 -3.85 -6.94
N PHE A 174 26.18 -2.87 -7.84
CA PHE A 174 24.86 -2.41 -8.30
C PHE A 174 24.23 -3.39 -9.30
N SER A 175 25.03 -4.05 -10.14
CA SER A 175 24.53 -5.03 -11.10
C SER A 175 24.29 -6.37 -10.41
N LYS A 176 23.03 -6.71 -10.14
CA LYS A 176 22.60 -7.96 -9.50
C LYS A 176 21.66 -8.72 -10.42
N PRO A 177 21.64 -10.06 -10.37
CA PRO A 177 20.64 -10.85 -11.07
C PRO A 177 19.24 -10.62 -10.49
N PHE A 178 18.23 -10.84 -11.32
CA PHE A 178 16.85 -10.86 -10.84
C PHE A 178 16.62 -12.08 -9.94
N SER A 179 16.05 -11.85 -8.77
CA SER A 179 15.72 -12.85 -7.77
C SER A 179 14.21 -13.05 -7.73
N SER A 180 13.78 -14.28 -7.53
CA SER A 180 12.36 -14.63 -7.37
C SER A 180 11.78 -14.07 -6.07
N ILE A 181 10.45 -14.10 -5.96
CA ILE A 181 9.73 -13.78 -4.71
C ILE A 181 10.25 -14.67 -3.57
N ASP A 182 10.40 -15.97 -3.81
CA ASP A 182 10.85 -16.95 -2.81
C ASP A 182 12.29 -16.65 -2.33
N ASP A 183 13.19 -16.26 -3.25
CA ASP A 183 14.55 -15.87 -2.90
C ASP A 183 14.57 -14.61 -2.03
N ILE A 184 13.77 -13.60 -2.39
CA ILE A 184 13.65 -12.37 -1.61
C ILE A 184 13.03 -12.64 -0.23
N ASN A 185 11.96 -13.45 -0.18
CA ASN A 185 11.33 -13.83 1.07
C ASN A 185 12.30 -14.53 2.00
N SER A 186 13.01 -15.56 1.51
CA SER A 186 13.91 -16.35 2.33
C SER A 186 15.19 -15.62 2.75
N THR A 187 15.71 -14.73 1.89
CA THR A 187 16.99 -14.04 2.10
C THR A 187 16.85 -12.76 2.91
N ILE A 188 15.78 -11.99 2.68
CA ILE A 188 15.59 -10.65 3.23
C ILE A 188 14.35 -10.56 4.12
N ILE A 189 13.16 -10.79 3.55
CA ILE A 189 11.91 -10.38 4.20
C ILE A 189 11.68 -11.17 5.50
N ILE A 190 11.73 -12.49 5.45
CA ILE A 190 11.46 -13.34 6.62
C ILE A 190 12.50 -13.13 7.73
N PRO A 191 13.82 -13.12 7.45
CA PRO A 191 14.81 -12.82 8.48
C PRO A 191 14.65 -11.45 9.12
N ASP A 192 14.40 -10.41 8.32
CA ASP A 192 14.21 -9.05 8.79
C ASP A 192 12.95 -8.90 9.64
N LEU A 193 11.83 -9.48 9.22
CA LEU A 193 10.58 -9.43 10.00
C LEU A 193 10.64 -10.25 11.29
N LYS A 194 11.36 -11.36 11.32
CA LYS A 194 11.63 -12.11 12.56
C LYS A 194 12.42 -11.27 13.55
N PHE A 195 13.51 -10.64 13.09
CA PHE A 195 14.28 -9.73 13.93
C PHE A 195 13.43 -8.55 14.42
N ALA A 196 12.66 -7.93 13.53
CA ALA A 196 11.79 -6.81 13.86
C ALA A 196 10.72 -7.21 14.90
N LYS A 197 10.06 -8.35 14.71
CA LYS A 197 9.06 -8.89 15.65
C LYS A 197 9.65 -9.11 17.06
N ASP A 198 10.90 -9.57 17.14
CA ASP A 198 11.52 -9.90 18.41
C ASP A 198 12.07 -8.66 19.16
N ASN A 199 12.28 -7.52 18.48
CA ASN A 199 12.93 -6.33 19.04
C ASN A 199 12.06 -5.05 19.02
N LEU A 200 10.92 -5.04 18.34
CA LEU A 200 10.03 -3.88 18.34
C LEU A 200 9.07 -3.92 19.54
N PRO A 201 8.75 -2.75 20.13
CA PRO A 201 7.75 -2.66 21.19
C PRO A 201 6.33 -2.90 20.64
N GLN A 202 5.41 -3.29 21.51
CA GLN A 202 4.00 -3.43 21.15
C GLN A 202 3.36 -2.08 20.80
N THR A 203 3.74 -1.03 21.50
CA THR A 203 3.25 0.35 21.31
C THR A 203 4.36 1.34 21.54
N TRP A 204 4.31 2.47 20.87
CA TRP A 204 5.16 3.61 21.08
C TRP A 204 4.50 4.68 21.95
N ASN A 205 5.29 5.50 22.61
CA ASN A 205 4.78 6.71 23.23
C ASN A 205 4.34 7.73 22.17
N ALA A 206 3.56 8.74 22.56
CA ALA A 206 2.99 9.72 21.64
C ALA A 206 4.03 10.45 20.75
N LYS A 207 5.28 10.62 21.21
CA LYS A 207 6.34 11.27 20.43
C LYS A 207 6.84 10.38 19.27
N ASN A 208 6.74 9.07 19.43
CA ASN A 208 7.22 8.07 18.49
C ASN A 208 6.06 7.34 17.77
N GLN A 209 4.85 7.84 17.90
CA GLN A 209 3.67 7.28 17.26
C GLN A 209 3.85 7.28 15.73
N GLY A 210 3.34 6.24 15.05
CA GLY A 210 3.55 6.03 13.61
C GLY A 210 4.77 5.18 13.25
N ARG A 211 5.68 4.93 14.21
CA ARG A 211 6.80 3.99 13.97
C ARG A 211 6.32 2.54 13.96
N ALA A 212 7.04 1.70 13.23
CA ALA A 212 6.77 0.26 13.18
C ALA A 212 6.72 -0.37 14.57
N THR A 213 5.75 -1.22 14.79
CA THR A 213 5.51 -1.92 16.06
C THR A 213 5.72 -3.43 15.91
N TRP A 214 5.77 -4.13 17.03
CA TRP A 214 5.71 -5.58 17.07
C TRP A 214 4.54 -6.14 16.25
N GLY A 215 3.36 -5.52 16.37
CA GLY A 215 2.17 -5.95 15.64
C GLY A 215 2.28 -5.74 14.13
N ALA A 216 2.92 -4.65 13.70
CA ALA A 216 3.21 -4.41 12.28
C ALA A 216 4.14 -5.49 11.70
N ALA A 217 5.23 -5.80 12.41
CA ALA A 217 6.19 -6.84 11.99
C ALA A 217 5.55 -8.24 11.98
N THR A 218 4.77 -8.57 13.02
CA THR A 218 4.08 -9.86 13.13
C THR A 218 3.01 -10.04 12.05
N SER A 219 2.22 -8.99 11.78
CA SER A 219 1.17 -9.02 10.76
C SER A 219 1.75 -9.13 9.35
N LEU A 220 2.82 -8.38 9.05
CA LEU A 220 3.48 -8.46 7.75
C LEU A 220 4.15 -9.83 7.56
N LEU A 221 4.79 -10.40 8.59
CA LEU A 221 5.35 -11.75 8.52
C LEU A 221 4.27 -12.80 8.27
N GLY A 222 3.12 -12.69 8.96
CA GLY A 222 1.95 -13.53 8.71
C GLY A 222 1.44 -13.41 7.27
N LYS A 223 1.42 -12.18 6.71
CA LYS A 223 1.03 -11.92 5.32
C LYS A 223 2.00 -12.54 4.33
N VAL A 224 3.31 -12.49 4.58
CA VAL A 224 4.32 -13.18 3.76
C VAL A 224 4.06 -14.69 3.74
N TYR A 225 3.90 -15.32 4.90
CA TYR A 225 3.60 -16.75 4.96
C TYR A 225 2.25 -17.11 4.31
N LEU A 226 1.23 -16.23 4.42
CA LEU A 226 -0.05 -16.43 3.73
C LEU A 226 0.15 -16.43 2.20
N TYR A 227 0.98 -15.54 1.67
CA TYR A 227 1.27 -15.43 0.24
C TYR A 227 2.15 -16.58 -0.26
N ASP A 228 3.00 -17.12 0.61
CA ASP A 228 3.82 -18.32 0.35
C ASP A 228 3.05 -19.64 0.59
N GLU A 229 1.73 -19.56 0.81
CA GLU A 229 0.87 -20.72 1.09
C GLU A 229 1.28 -21.55 2.33
N ASN A 230 2.05 -20.94 3.23
CA ASN A 230 2.39 -21.53 4.54
C ASN A 230 1.29 -21.19 5.56
N TRP A 231 0.14 -21.81 5.36
CA TRP A 231 -1.10 -21.47 6.04
C TRP A 231 -1.03 -21.60 7.56
N GLY A 232 -0.37 -22.64 8.07
CA GLY A 232 -0.25 -22.88 9.51
C GLY A 232 0.56 -21.80 10.24
N GLU A 233 1.72 -21.39 9.68
CA GLU A 233 2.52 -20.30 10.22
C GLU A 233 1.79 -18.96 10.12
N ALA A 234 1.14 -18.70 8.99
CA ALA A 234 0.32 -17.51 8.81
C ALA A 234 -0.79 -17.42 9.86
N ALA A 235 -1.57 -18.50 10.06
CA ALA A 235 -2.62 -18.57 11.06
C ALA A 235 -2.09 -18.35 12.49
N SER A 236 -0.94 -18.96 12.83
CA SER A 236 -0.31 -18.80 14.14
C SER A 236 0.08 -17.34 14.43
N LEU A 237 0.68 -16.64 13.46
CA LEU A 237 1.10 -15.25 13.59
C LEU A 237 -0.10 -14.31 13.70
N PHE A 238 -1.11 -14.45 12.84
CA PHE A 238 -2.32 -13.64 12.95
C PHE A 238 -3.06 -13.87 14.27
N LYS A 239 -3.15 -15.13 14.70
CA LYS A 239 -3.76 -15.45 16.02
C LYS A 239 -3.00 -14.79 17.16
N THR A 240 -1.68 -14.72 17.10
CA THR A 240 -0.86 -14.03 18.10
C THR A 240 -1.18 -12.53 18.17
N VAL A 241 -1.38 -11.88 17.00
CA VAL A 241 -1.80 -10.46 16.96
C VAL A 241 -3.21 -10.30 17.55
N ILE A 242 -4.14 -11.17 17.20
CA ILE A 242 -5.51 -11.15 17.68
C ILE A 242 -5.56 -11.33 19.20
N ASP A 243 -4.87 -12.33 19.73
CA ASP A 243 -4.84 -12.66 21.15
C ASP A 243 -4.11 -11.62 22.01
N SER A 244 -3.30 -10.78 21.42
CA SER A 244 -2.60 -9.69 22.11
C SER A 244 -3.56 -8.64 22.69
N GLN A 245 -4.75 -8.50 22.11
CA GLN A 245 -5.75 -7.49 22.49
C GLN A 245 -5.21 -6.04 22.41
N VAL A 246 -4.13 -5.82 21.70
CA VAL A 246 -3.57 -4.48 21.43
C VAL A 246 -4.44 -3.74 20.41
N TYR A 247 -4.99 -4.48 19.44
CA TYR A 247 -5.79 -3.95 18.33
C TYR A 247 -7.24 -4.35 18.44
N GLU A 248 -8.11 -3.49 17.90
CA GLU A 248 -9.56 -3.65 17.96
C GLU A 248 -10.19 -3.01 16.72
N LEU A 249 -11.32 -3.53 16.23
CA LEU A 249 -12.09 -2.88 15.18
C LEU A 249 -12.67 -1.55 15.69
N THR A 250 -12.50 -0.46 14.94
CA THR A 250 -13.17 0.80 15.25
C THR A 250 -14.68 0.65 15.08
N ARG A 251 -15.45 1.37 15.88
CA ARG A 251 -16.91 1.37 15.75
C ARG A 251 -17.35 1.89 14.38
N ASN A 252 -16.75 2.99 13.93
CA ASN A 252 -17.04 3.59 12.65
C ASN A 252 -15.92 3.27 11.67
N ILE A 253 -16.28 2.72 10.52
CA ILE A 253 -15.29 2.34 9.50
C ILE A 253 -14.55 3.57 8.95
N GLU A 254 -15.28 4.69 8.80
CA GLU A 254 -14.74 5.97 8.31
C GLU A 254 -13.63 6.53 9.19
N ASP A 255 -13.57 6.18 10.48
CA ASP A 255 -12.49 6.61 11.37
C ASP A 255 -11.10 6.18 10.86
N ASN A 256 -11.05 5.13 10.05
CA ASN A 256 -9.81 4.68 9.41
C ASN A 256 -9.38 5.55 8.22
N PHE A 257 -10.21 6.49 7.77
CA PHE A 257 -9.96 7.30 6.57
C PHE A 257 -10.15 8.78 6.84
N GLN A 258 -9.99 9.19 8.10
CA GLN A 258 -10.12 10.57 8.56
C GLN A 258 -8.86 11.00 9.32
N HIS A 259 -8.38 12.22 9.06
CA HIS A 259 -7.18 12.77 9.70
C HIS A 259 -7.34 13.02 11.22
N GLU A 260 -8.59 13.10 11.72
CA GLU A 260 -8.88 13.30 13.14
C GLU A 260 -8.77 12.01 13.97
N ASN A 261 -8.77 10.85 13.31
CA ASN A 261 -8.82 9.53 13.94
C ASN A 261 -7.60 8.65 13.60
N GLU A 262 -6.46 9.28 13.41
CA GLU A 262 -5.20 8.59 13.11
C GLU A 262 -4.69 7.78 14.31
N PHE A 263 -3.91 6.76 14.04
CA PHE A 263 -3.35 5.84 15.05
C PHE A 263 -4.42 5.26 15.98
N ASN A 264 -5.63 5.06 15.46
CA ASN A 264 -6.70 4.43 16.20
C ASN A 264 -6.39 2.93 16.47
N LYS A 265 -7.26 2.28 17.24
CA LYS A 265 -7.05 0.89 17.65
C LYS A 265 -7.07 -0.14 16.51
N GLU A 266 -7.65 0.19 15.37
CA GLU A 266 -7.66 -0.67 14.19
C GLU A 266 -6.38 -0.54 13.37
N SER A 267 -5.66 0.57 13.47
CA SER A 267 -4.43 0.82 12.72
C SER A 267 -3.26 0.01 13.29
N ILE A 268 -2.63 -0.84 12.45
CA ILE A 268 -1.46 -1.62 12.79
C ILE A 268 -0.20 -1.00 12.19
N PHE A 269 -0.29 -0.54 10.92
CA PHE A 269 0.77 0.20 10.26
C PHE A 269 0.17 1.21 9.28
N GLU A 270 0.42 2.49 9.53
CA GLU A 270 -0.02 3.59 8.68
C GLU A 270 1.10 4.58 8.42
N VAL A 271 1.06 5.23 7.26
CA VAL A 271 1.98 6.27 6.83
C VAL A 271 1.38 7.62 7.11
N ASN A 272 2.12 8.44 7.84
CA ASN A 272 1.67 9.74 8.29
C ASN A 272 1.69 10.76 7.17
N TYR A 273 0.66 11.59 7.14
CA TYR A 273 0.57 12.80 6.32
C TYR A 273 0.10 13.98 7.17
N SER A 274 0.38 15.19 6.73
CA SER A 274 -0.07 16.40 7.39
C SER A 274 -0.47 17.45 6.37
N PHE A 275 -1.59 18.11 6.59
CA PHE A 275 -1.99 19.28 5.79
C PHE A 275 -1.47 20.61 6.35
N ASP A 276 -0.93 20.61 7.58
CA ASP A 276 -0.42 21.82 8.26
C ASP A 276 1.05 22.10 7.97
N ILE A 277 1.82 21.04 7.68
CA ILE A 277 3.24 21.12 7.37
C ILE A 277 3.36 21.20 5.85
N ALA A 278 4.04 22.16 5.31
CA ALA A 278 4.30 22.42 3.90
C ALA A 278 3.33 21.71 2.91
N PRO A 279 2.35 22.40 2.32
CA PRO A 279 1.41 21.79 1.37
C PRO A 279 2.14 21.31 0.13
N GLY A 280 1.69 20.18 -0.42
CA GLY A 280 2.28 19.51 -1.56
C GLY A 280 2.64 18.07 -1.25
N VAL A 281 3.22 17.39 -2.21
CA VAL A 281 3.55 15.96 -2.11
C VAL A 281 5.04 15.74 -1.96
N ASN A 282 5.41 14.78 -1.15
CA ASN A 282 6.76 14.26 -1.10
C ASN A 282 7.01 13.41 -2.35
N GLY A 283 8.01 13.77 -3.14
CA GLY A 283 8.40 13.05 -4.35
C GLY A 283 9.81 12.51 -4.22
N ALA A 284 10.02 11.27 -4.62
CA ALA A 284 11.35 10.76 -4.82
C ALA A 284 11.98 11.55 -5.97
N VAL A 285 13.09 12.18 -5.70
CA VAL A 285 13.97 12.63 -6.75
C VAL A 285 15.08 11.59 -6.84
N VAL A 286 15.25 11.03 -8.03
CA VAL A 286 16.23 9.97 -8.31
C VAL A 286 17.68 10.46 -8.10
N ASP A 287 17.86 11.76 -7.97
CA ASP A 287 19.15 12.39 -7.69
C ASP A 287 19.19 12.79 -6.21
N ASP A 288 20.04 12.12 -5.43
CA ASP A 288 20.30 12.41 -4.01
C ASP A 288 20.75 13.88 -3.73
N SER A 289 21.11 14.63 -4.74
CA SER A 289 21.41 16.07 -4.64
C SER A 289 20.15 16.94 -4.64
N ALA A 290 19.00 16.37 -4.95
CA ALA A 290 17.78 17.13 -5.09
C ALA A 290 16.95 17.09 -3.81
N PHE A 291 16.44 18.22 -3.48
CA PHE A 291 15.52 18.51 -2.41
C PHE A 291 14.34 17.54 -2.39
N GLU A 292 14.21 16.76 -1.36
CA GLU A 292 12.89 16.38 -0.89
C GLU A 292 12.15 17.69 -0.61
N SER A 293 10.95 17.81 -1.14
CA SER A 293 10.18 19.06 -1.07
C SER A 293 9.87 19.50 0.37
N GLY A 294 10.14 18.65 1.36
CA GLY A 294 9.70 18.83 2.74
C GLY A 294 8.18 18.86 2.88
N ALA A 295 7.47 18.47 1.83
CA ALA A 295 6.01 18.43 1.80
C ALA A 295 5.52 17.16 2.48
N GLU A 296 4.51 17.30 3.32
CA GLU A 296 3.99 16.23 4.18
C GLU A 296 2.53 15.88 3.86
N SER A 297 1.97 16.40 2.74
CA SER A 297 0.57 16.16 2.38
C SER A 297 0.41 15.00 1.39
N SER A 298 -0.76 14.35 1.43
CA SER A 298 -1.13 13.33 0.47
C SER A 298 -1.88 13.91 -0.73
N ALA A 299 -1.60 13.39 -1.94
CA ALA A 299 -2.36 13.66 -3.16
C ALA A 299 -3.53 12.68 -3.38
N MET A 300 -3.70 11.69 -2.53
CA MET A 300 -4.71 10.65 -2.70
C MET A 300 -6.12 11.23 -2.79
N ALA A 301 -6.46 12.16 -1.90
CA ALA A 301 -7.78 12.79 -1.89
C ALA A 301 -8.08 13.50 -3.21
N THR A 302 -7.11 14.20 -3.79
CA THR A 302 -7.25 14.87 -5.09
C THR A 302 -7.42 13.87 -6.24
N ALA A 303 -6.79 12.70 -6.17
CA ALA A 303 -6.93 11.67 -7.19
C ALA A 303 -8.33 11.03 -7.18
N VAL A 304 -8.83 10.64 -6.01
CA VAL A 304 -10.05 9.82 -5.88
C VAL A 304 -11.34 10.63 -5.74
N GLY A 305 -11.28 11.85 -5.21
CA GLY A 305 -12.45 12.69 -4.99
C GLY A 305 -13.10 13.17 -6.28
N GLN A 306 -14.31 13.72 -6.19
CA GLN A 306 -15.12 14.09 -7.36
C GLN A 306 -14.64 15.39 -8.02
N LEU A 307 -14.64 15.41 -9.35
CA LEU A 307 -14.19 16.54 -10.18
C LEU A 307 -14.88 17.86 -9.85
N ASN A 308 -16.20 17.86 -9.61
CA ASN A 308 -16.93 19.09 -9.29
C ASN A 308 -16.63 19.66 -7.90
N PHE A 309 -15.91 18.90 -7.07
CA PHE A 309 -15.39 19.34 -5.79
C PHE A 309 -13.86 19.57 -5.80
N GLY A 310 -13.28 19.84 -6.98
CA GLY A 310 -11.87 20.22 -7.10
C GLY A 310 -10.89 19.05 -7.23
N ALA A 311 -11.37 17.81 -7.17
CA ALA A 311 -10.58 16.60 -7.38
C ALA A 311 -10.60 16.14 -8.84
N PHE A 312 -10.05 14.96 -9.14
CA PHE A 312 -9.91 14.44 -10.51
C PHE A 312 -10.80 13.24 -10.84
N ASN A 313 -11.41 12.59 -9.82
CA ASN A 313 -12.16 11.33 -9.95
C ASN A 313 -11.53 10.33 -10.94
N THR A 314 -10.21 10.17 -10.84
CA THR A 314 -9.47 9.24 -11.71
C THR A 314 -9.72 7.78 -11.35
N VAL A 315 -10.22 7.53 -10.14
CA VAL A 315 -10.69 6.23 -9.67
C VAL A 315 -12.18 6.33 -9.35
N LEU A 316 -12.95 5.44 -9.91
CA LEU A 316 -14.38 5.35 -9.70
C LEU A 316 -14.74 3.95 -9.21
N PRO A 317 -15.73 3.79 -8.34
CA PRO A 317 -16.24 2.46 -8.01
C PRO A 317 -16.71 1.74 -9.28
N SER A 318 -16.37 0.46 -9.40
CA SER A 318 -16.97 -0.37 -10.45
C SER A 318 -18.44 -0.66 -10.14
N TYR A 319 -19.21 -1.07 -11.14
CA TYR A 319 -20.59 -1.53 -10.92
C TYR A 319 -20.62 -2.75 -9.99
N ASN A 320 -19.64 -3.63 -10.12
CA ASN A 320 -19.50 -4.80 -9.25
C ASN A 320 -19.37 -4.40 -7.77
N LEU A 321 -18.46 -3.49 -7.43
CA LEU A 321 -18.30 -3.00 -6.07
C LEU A 321 -19.56 -2.30 -5.55
N HIS A 322 -20.13 -1.41 -6.37
CA HIS A 322 -21.33 -0.66 -5.98
C HIS A 322 -22.49 -1.60 -5.70
N GLU A 323 -22.73 -2.56 -6.57
CA GLU A 323 -23.81 -3.52 -6.41
C GLU A 323 -23.65 -4.40 -5.19
N MET A 324 -22.44 -4.93 -4.95
CA MET A 324 -22.16 -5.70 -3.73
C MET A 324 -22.41 -4.90 -2.45
N LEU A 325 -22.04 -3.62 -2.43
CA LEU A 325 -22.27 -2.76 -1.25
C LEU A 325 -23.75 -2.45 -1.01
N VAL A 326 -24.51 -2.26 -2.08
CA VAL A 326 -25.96 -1.96 -2.00
C VAL A 326 -26.76 -3.19 -1.54
N TYR A 327 -26.38 -4.38 -2.00
CA TYR A 327 -27.07 -5.63 -1.65
C TYR A 327 -26.49 -6.35 -0.43
N ASP A 328 -25.51 -5.76 0.23
CA ASP A 328 -25.03 -6.24 1.53
C ASP A 328 -26.02 -5.80 2.62
N GLU A 329 -26.98 -6.66 2.90
CA GLU A 329 -28.17 -6.35 3.69
C GLU A 329 -27.85 -5.87 5.11
N VAL A 330 -28.49 -4.78 5.51
CA VAL A 330 -28.36 -4.22 6.87
C VAL A 330 -29.04 -5.11 7.88
N ASP A 331 -28.35 -5.43 8.96
CA ASP A 331 -28.92 -6.13 10.09
C ASP A 331 -29.65 -5.14 11.00
N THR A 332 -30.98 -5.07 10.88
CA THR A 332 -31.83 -4.17 11.67
C THR A 332 -31.87 -4.51 13.16
N GLU A 333 -31.40 -5.69 13.54
CA GLU A 333 -31.32 -6.12 14.96
C GLU A 333 -29.95 -5.75 15.56
N ASN A 334 -28.98 -5.37 14.74
CA ASN A 334 -27.67 -4.98 15.22
C ASN A 334 -27.71 -3.55 15.80
N PRO A 335 -27.47 -3.37 17.11
CA PRO A 335 -27.55 -2.06 17.76
C PRO A 335 -26.54 -1.02 17.26
N ILE A 336 -25.56 -1.42 16.45
CA ILE A 336 -24.59 -0.50 15.84
C ILE A 336 -25.25 0.43 14.81
N ASN A 337 -26.38 0.01 14.25
CA ASN A 337 -27.02 0.72 13.13
C ASN A 337 -27.82 1.95 13.55
N ASP A 338 -28.28 2.05 14.82
CA ASP A 338 -28.98 3.23 15.33
C ASP A 338 -30.09 3.74 14.36
N ASP A 339 -30.94 2.84 13.84
CA ASP A 339 -32.01 3.10 12.85
C ASP A 339 -31.54 3.41 11.40
N ASN A 340 -30.26 3.26 11.06
CA ASN A 340 -29.77 3.38 9.68
C ASN A 340 -30.31 2.25 8.80
N ILE A 341 -30.68 2.60 7.60
CA ILE A 341 -31.19 1.66 6.58
C ILE A 341 -30.13 1.26 5.53
N GLU A 342 -29.01 1.94 5.51
CA GLU A 342 -27.90 1.68 4.59
C GLU A 342 -26.70 1.10 5.33
N SER A 343 -25.95 0.25 4.64
CA SER A 343 -24.72 -0.33 5.18
C SER A 343 -23.74 0.76 5.57
N ARG A 344 -23.27 0.71 6.83
CA ARG A 344 -22.20 1.61 7.33
C ARG A 344 -20.93 1.47 6.47
N ARG A 345 -20.65 0.27 5.97
CA ARG A 345 -19.53 0.00 5.08
C ARG A 345 -19.70 0.68 3.73
N MET A 346 -20.90 0.67 3.16
CA MET A 346 -21.17 1.42 1.92
C MET A 346 -20.94 2.92 2.15
N ASN A 347 -21.53 3.49 3.19
CA ASN A 347 -21.47 4.92 3.48
C ASN A 347 -20.06 5.43 3.83
N SER A 348 -19.17 4.57 4.36
CA SER A 348 -17.78 4.92 4.61
C SER A 348 -16.89 4.77 3.36
N THR A 349 -17.36 4.03 2.36
CA THR A 349 -16.54 3.62 1.21
C THR A 349 -16.84 4.43 -0.04
N ILE A 350 -18.12 4.59 -0.38
CA ILE A 350 -18.61 5.27 -1.57
C ILE A 350 -19.71 6.27 -1.24
N ALA A 351 -19.90 7.24 -2.12
CA ALA A 351 -21.03 8.15 -2.15
C ALA A 351 -21.90 7.81 -3.37
N PRO A 352 -22.99 7.02 -3.23
CA PRO A 352 -23.91 6.75 -4.31
C PRO A 352 -24.84 7.94 -4.54
N SER A 353 -25.23 8.18 -5.80
CA SER A 353 -26.07 9.34 -6.17
C SER A 353 -27.45 9.36 -5.52
N ASN A 354 -27.94 8.21 -5.07
CA ASN A 354 -29.25 8.04 -4.41
C ASN A 354 -29.15 7.68 -2.93
N GLY A 355 -27.93 7.64 -2.37
CA GLY A 355 -27.73 7.28 -0.99
C GLY A 355 -28.12 8.38 -0.01
N GLU A 356 -28.17 8.00 1.26
CA GLU A 356 -28.35 8.90 2.40
C GLU A 356 -26.99 9.26 2.99
N GLY A 357 -26.68 10.55 3.15
CA GLY A 357 -25.44 10.99 3.75
C GLY A 357 -24.87 12.25 3.11
N LEU A 358 -23.65 12.59 3.54
CA LEU A 358 -22.93 13.77 3.08
C LEU A 358 -21.72 13.39 2.23
N TYR A 359 -21.46 14.21 1.20
CA TYR A 359 -20.25 14.19 0.41
C TYR A 359 -19.78 15.63 0.18
N TYR A 360 -18.59 15.97 0.66
CA TYR A 360 -18.10 17.35 0.76
C TYR A 360 -19.10 18.27 1.46
N GLN A 361 -19.60 17.80 2.61
CA GLN A 361 -20.57 18.49 3.48
C GLN A 361 -21.94 18.77 2.84
N ILE A 362 -22.23 18.20 1.69
CA ILE A 362 -23.50 18.36 0.95
C ILE A 362 -24.23 17.02 0.91
N PRO A 363 -25.57 16.97 1.11
CA PRO A 363 -26.35 15.77 0.90
C PRO A 363 -26.14 15.16 -0.49
N TYR A 364 -26.06 13.85 -0.61
CA TYR A 364 -25.83 13.17 -1.90
C TYR A 364 -26.81 13.61 -2.97
N THR A 365 -28.08 13.78 -2.62
CA THR A 365 -29.14 14.22 -3.55
C THR A 365 -28.94 15.64 -4.09
N GLU A 366 -28.15 16.46 -3.40
CA GLU A 366 -27.80 17.82 -3.80
C GLU A 366 -26.39 17.91 -4.42
N ALA A 367 -25.62 16.84 -4.32
CA ALA A 367 -24.26 16.78 -4.86
C ALA A 367 -24.29 16.94 -6.38
N ARG A 368 -23.29 17.64 -6.90
CA ARG A 368 -23.19 17.98 -8.32
C ARG A 368 -22.41 16.91 -9.08
N GLY A 369 -22.67 16.77 -10.38
CA GLY A 369 -21.80 16.04 -11.29
C GLY A 369 -22.05 14.55 -11.40
N TRP A 370 -23.24 14.11 -11.06
CA TRP A 370 -23.69 12.76 -11.38
C TRP A 370 -23.99 12.68 -12.88
N GLY A 371 -23.03 12.16 -13.66
CA GLY A 371 -23.16 12.04 -15.10
C GLY A 371 -22.16 11.06 -15.69
N PHE A 372 -22.14 10.91 -16.97
CA PHE A 372 -21.21 10.06 -17.72
C PHE A 372 -21.25 8.56 -17.33
N GLY A 373 -22.38 8.07 -16.82
CA GLY A 373 -22.53 6.69 -16.36
C GLY A 373 -21.93 6.41 -14.98
N GLN A 374 -21.53 7.43 -14.25
CA GLN A 374 -21.07 7.28 -12.88
C GLN A 374 -22.27 7.12 -11.94
N SER A 375 -22.25 6.03 -11.17
CA SER A 375 -23.31 5.72 -10.21
C SER A 375 -22.91 6.04 -8.78
N ALA A 376 -21.62 6.15 -8.52
CA ALA A 376 -21.05 6.48 -7.21
C ALA A 376 -19.66 7.10 -7.37
N TYR A 377 -19.19 7.75 -6.32
CA TYR A 377 -17.84 8.29 -6.19
C TYR A 377 -17.15 7.68 -4.96
N VAL A 378 -15.82 7.69 -4.94
CA VAL A 378 -15.03 7.18 -3.82
C VAL A 378 -15.09 8.17 -2.66
N LYS A 379 -15.34 7.68 -1.45
CA LYS A 379 -15.25 8.43 -0.19
C LYS A 379 -13.95 8.16 0.56
N LYS A 380 -13.53 6.91 0.63
CA LYS A 380 -12.25 6.57 1.28
C LYS A 380 -11.14 7.47 0.75
N HIS A 381 -10.29 7.96 1.65
CA HIS A 381 -9.15 8.84 1.38
C HIS A 381 -9.48 10.24 0.83
N SER A 382 -10.75 10.63 0.62
CA SER A 382 -11.12 11.99 0.23
C SER A 382 -11.45 12.85 1.46
N ASN A 383 -11.35 14.19 1.33
CA ASN A 383 -11.62 15.14 2.41
C ASN A 383 -13.13 15.45 2.58
N TRP A 384 -13.99 14.58 2.13
CA TRP A 384 -15.45 14.75 2.03
C TRP A 384 -16.15 15.17 3.32
N TYR A 385 -15.60 14.79 4.48
CA TYR A 385 -16.25 14.99 5.79
C TYR A 385 -15.96 16.35 6.41
N HIS A 386 -14.89 17.05 6.01
CA HIS A 386 -14.47 18.31 6.65
C HIS A 386 -14.24 19.48 5.69
N LEU A 387 -14.19 19.26 4.37
CA LEU A 387 -14.03 20.30 3.37
C LEU A 387 -15.24 20.35 2.45
N GLU A 388 -15.55 21.54 1.94
CA GLU A 388 -16.58 21.72 0.91
C GLU A 388 -16.08 21.32 -0.49
N ALA A 389 -14.76 21.28 -0.67
CA ALA A 389 -14.09 20.88 -1.90
C ALA A 389 -12.63 20.55 -1.63
N GLU A 390 -11.99 19.77 -2.52
CA GLU A 390 -10.55 19.56 -2.46
C GLU A 390 -9.81 20.87 -2.76
N PRO A 391 -8.75 21.18 -2.02
CA PRO A 391 -7.94 22.36 -2.29
C PRO A 391 -7.16 22.19 -3.61
N ALA A 392 -6.93 23.30 -4.31
CA ALA A 392 -6.16 23.31 -5.56
C ALA A 392 -4.72 22.80 -5.42
N GLN A 393 -4.19 22.82 -4.21
CA GLN A 393 -2.91 22.19 -3.84
C GLN A 393 -3.23 20.84 -3.21
N ASN A 394 -2.48 19.80 -3.58
CA ASN A 394 -2.56 18.52 -2.89
C ASN A 394 -2.32 18.74 -1.39
N ARG A 395 -3.37 18.67 -0.59
CA ARG A 395 -3.34 19.02 0.82
C ARG A 395 -4.31 18.16 1.62
N SER A 396 -4.00 16.87 1.68
CA SER A 396 -4.70 15.95 2.56
C SER A 396 -3.76 15.44 3.63
N GLY A 397 -4.22 15.48 4.87
CA GLY A 397 -3.52 14.90 6.01
C GLY A 397 -4.02 13.52 6.36
N ILE A 398 -4.82 12.89 5.52
CA ILE A 398 -5.33 11.54 5.79
C ILE A 398 -4.20 10.53 5.62
N ASN A 399 -3.88 9.81 6.69
CA ASN A 399 -2.88 8.75 6.69
C ASN A 399 -3.30 7.58 5.81
N PHE A 400 -2.30 6.94 5.18
CA PHE A 400 -2.53 5.72 4.39
C PHE A 400 -2.21 4.48 5.22
N ARG A 401 -3.22 3.62 5.45
CA ARG A 401 -3.10 2.40 6.26
C ARG A 401 -2.75 1.21 5.38
N HIS A 402 -1.55 0.68 5.55
CA HIS A 402 -1.11 -0.54 4.84
C HIS A 402 -1.55 -1.83 5.52
N ILE A 403 -1.70 -1.80 6.85
CA ILE A 403 -2.15 -2.95 7.64
C ILE A 403 -3.11 -2.44 8.70
N ARG A 404 -4.33 -2.97 8.71
CA ARG A 404 -5.32 -2.71 9.76
C ARG A 404 -5.92 -4.02 10.28
N TYR A 405 -6.52 -3.96 11.44
CA TYR A 405 -6.97 -5.15 12.16
C TYR A 405 -8.02 -5.96 11.39
N ALA A 406 -8.90 -5.30 10.62
CA ALA A 406 -9.85 -6.02 9.76
C ALA A 406 -9.13 -6.89 8.70
N ASP A 407 -8.03 -6.41 8.08
CA ASP A 407 -7.23 -7.23 7.15
C ASP A 407 -6.63 -8.45 7.88
N VAL A 408 -6.13 -8.27 9.11
CA VAL A 408 -5.61 -9.40 9.92
C VAL A 408 -6.68 -10.44 10.22
N LEU A 409 -7.91 -10.02 10.59
CA LEU A 409 -9.02 -10.94 10.84
C LEU A 409 -9.40 -11.74 9.58
N LEU A 410 -9.46 -11.06 8.41
CA LEU A 410 -9.80 -11.71 7.14
C LEU A 410 -8.66 -12.61 6.62
N MET A 411 -7.40 -12.23 6.83
CA MET A 411 -6.25 -13.10 6.52
C MET A 411 -6.19 -14.32 7.44
N TYR A 412 -6.53 -14.16 8.71
CA TYR A 412 -6.63 -15.29 9.63
C TYR A 412 -7.73 -16.26 9.21
N ALA A 413 -8.91 -15.75 8.84
CA ALA A 413 -10.00 -16.58 8.31
C ALA A 413 -9.58 -17.37 7.07
N GLU A 414 -8.84 -16.74 6.14
CA GLU A 414 -8.30 -17.43 4.97
C GLU A 414 -7.30 -18.52 5.35
N ALA A 415 -6.34 -18.19 6.24
CA ALA A 415 -5.31 -19.14 6.67
C ALA A 415 -5.92 -20.39 7.33
N VAL A 416 -6.91 -20.22 8.20
CA VAL A 416 -7.62 -21.33 8.86
C VAL A 416 -8.41 -22.18 7.85
N LEU A 417 -9.09 -21.55 6.90
CA LEU A 417 -9.79 -22.27 5.83
C LEU A 417 -8.84 -23.16 5.03
N LYS A 418 -7.65 -22.63 4.70
CA LYS A 418 -6.68 -23.33 3.85
C LYS A 418 -5.88 -24.39 4.62
N ASP A 419 -5.56 -24.13 5.89
CA ASP A 419 -4.77 -25.03 6.73
C ASP A 419 -5.59 -26.26 7.20
N SER A 420 -6.79 -26.01 7.71
CA SER A 420 -7.56 -27.04 8.44
C SER A 420 -8.98 -27.28 7.91
N ASN A 421 -9.42 -26.53 6.88
CA ASN A 421 -10.80 -26.53 6.40
C ASN A 421 -11.83 -26.14 7.48
N ASP A 422 -11.42 -25.44 8.53
CA ASP A 422 -12.30 -25.01 9.61
C ASP A 422 -13.09 -23.75 9.20
N TYR A 423 -14.15 -23.95 8.44
CA TYR A 423 -15.01 -22.87 8.00
C TYR A 423 -15.84 -22.26 9.12
N THR A 424 -16.06 -22.96 10.23
CA THR A 424 -16.78 -22.42 11.38
C THR A 424 -15.98 -21.32 12.06
N THR A 425 -14.69 -21.57 12.32
CA THR A 425 -13.79 -20.54 12.84
C THR A 425 -13.64 -19.39 11.83
N ALA A 426 -13.49 -19.68 10.54
CA ALA A 426 -13.38 -18.64 9.52
C ALA A 426 -14.61 -17.72 9.49
N ILE A 427 -15.82 -18.28 9.53
CA ILE A 427 -17.07 -17.52 9.60
C ILE A 427 -17.06 -16.61 10.84
N ALA A 428 -16.66 -17.10 11.99
CA ALA A 428 -16.65 -16.29 13.21
C ALA A 428 -15.82 -15.01 13.07
N TYR A 429 -14.65 -15.08 12.40
CA TYR A 429 -13.80 -13.91 12.17
C TYR A 429 -14.28 -13.01 11.01
N ILE A 430 -14.88 -13.57 9.97
CA ILE A 430 -15.59 -12.81 8.94
C ILE A 430 -16.75 -12.04 9.58
N ASP A 431 -17.52 -12.69 10.45
CA ASP A 431 -18.68 -12.11 11.09
C ASP A 431 -18.35 -11.01 12.11
N MET A 432 -17.15 -10.99 12.68
CA MET A 432 -16.67 -9.82 13.43
C MET A 432 -16.64 -8.56 12.54
N VAL A 433 -16.13 -8.68 11.32
CA VAL A 433 -16.07 -7.59 10.35
C VAL A 433 -17.46 -7.20 9.88
N ARG A 434 -18.30 -8.17 9.54
CA ARG A 434 -19.67 -7.96 9.08
C ARG A 434 -20.55 -7.31 10.17
N SER A 435 -20.44 -7.77 11.40
CA SER A 435 -21.18 -7.20 12.54
C SER A 435 -20.81 -5.73 12.79
N ARG A 436 -19.50 -5.38 12.72
CA ARG A 436 -19.03 -4.00 12.80
C ARG A 436 -19.55 -3.15 11.62
N ALA A 437 -19.66 -3.74 10.43
CA ALA A 437 -20.25 -3.09 9.26
C ALA A 437 -21.78 -2.90 9.38
N GLY A 438 -22.42 -3.47 10.38
CA GLY A 438 -23.86 -3.38 10.59
C GLY A 438 -24.69 -4.21 9.61
N VAL A 439 -24.07 -5.18 8.93
CA VAL A 439 -24.72 -6.04 7.95
C VAL A 439 -24.99 -7.42 8.49
N ILE A 440 -25.92 -8.16 7.86
CA ILE A 440 -26.27 -9.51 8.27
C ILE A 440 -25.02 -10.40 8.24
N THR A 441 -24.74 -11.09 9.35
CA THR A 441 -23.62 -12.02 9.47
C THR A 441 -23.85 -13.30 8.66
N LEU A 442 -22.78 -13.99 8.26
CA LEU A 442 -22.92 -15.28 7.59
C LEU A 442 -23.63 -16.30 8.46
N GLN A 443 -23.35 -16.29 9.77
CA GLN A 443 -24.03 -17.17 10.71
C GLN A 443 -25.55 -16.90 10.73
N LYS A 444 -25.97 -15.63 10.76
CA LYS A 444 -27.39 -15.27 10.73
C LYS A 444 -28.06 -15.69 9.41
N TYR A 445 -27.40 -15.47 8.26
CA TYR A 445 -27.90 -16.01 6.99
C TYR A 445 -28.07 -17.53 7.03
N MET A 446 -27.13 -18.27 7.61
CA MET A 446 -27.21 -19.72 7.72
C MET A 446 -28.34 -20.17 8.62
N ASP A 447 -28.56 -19.47 9.73
CA ASP A 447 -29.65 -19.77 10.67
C ASP A 447 -31.03 -19.57 10.00
N ASP A 448 -31.17 -18.50 9.20
CA ASP A 448 -32.42 -18.16 8.50
C ASP A 448 -32.65 -19.01 7.24
N ASN A 449 -31.59 -19.56 6.62
CA ASN A 449 -31.67 -20.26 5.33
C ASN A 449 -31.19 -21.72 5.40
N GLY A 450 -31.34 -22.38 6.55
CA GLY A 450 -31.05 -23.82 6.69
C GLY A 450 -29.60 -24.20 6.37
N GLY A 451 -28.64 -23.40 6.84
CA GLY A 451 -27.19 -23.62 6.66
C GLY A 451 -26.62 -23.04 5.36
N SER A 452 -27.36 -22.16 4.69
CA SER A 452 -26.95 -21.53 3.44
C SER A 452 -26.86 -19.99 3.55
N PHE A 453 -26.04 -19.36 2.70
CA PHE A 453 -25.90 -17.91 2.62
C PHE A 453 -25.85 -17.44 1.15
N PRO A 454 -26.18 -16.15 0.85
CA PRO A 454 -26.24 -15.63 -0.50
C PRO A 454 -24.85 -15.36 -1.10
N GLN A 455 -24.71 -15.63 -2.40
CA GLN A 455 -23.51 -15.27 -3.18
C GLN A 455 -23.59 -13.81 -3.67
N LEU A 456 -23.21 -12.86 -2.83
CA LEU A 456 -23.33 -11.42 -3.10
C LEU A 456 -22.50 -10.92 -4.30
N HIS A 457 -21.49 -11.69 -4.77
CA HIS A 457 -20.71 -11.35 -5.95
C HIS A 457 -21.41 -11.64 -7.28
N VAL A 458 -22.51 -12.37 -7.25
CA VAL A 458 -23.35 -12.63 -8.43
C VAL A 458 -24.28 -11.45 -8.63
N SER A 459 -24.20 -10.77 -9.75
CA SER A 459 -25.00 -9.57 -10.03
C SER A 459 -26.50 -9.87 -9.96
N LYS A 460 -27.18 -9.20 -9.02
CA LYS A 460 -28.64 -9.32 -8.88
C LYS A 460 -29.38 -8.68 -10.03
N GLN A 461 -28.82 -7.61 -10.60
CA GLN A 461 -29.42 -6.94 -11.75
C GLN A 461 -29.36 -7.78 -13.04
N VAL A 462 -28.29 -8.57 -13.19
CA VAL A 462 -28.10 -9.39 -14.40
C VAL A 462 -28.74 -10.76 -14.26
N HIS A 463 -28.62 -11.38 -13.07
CA HIS A 463 -28.96 -12.79 -12.86
C HIS A 463 -30.21 -13.01 -11.97
N GLY A 464 -30.77 -11.94 -11.39
CA GLY A 464 -31.86 -12.05 -10.42
C GLY A 464 -31.37 -12.30 -8.98
N ASP A 465 -32.20 -12.89 -8.15
CA ASP A 465 -31.87 -13.10 -6.74
C ASP A 465 -30.56 -13.87 -6.57
N HIS A 466 -29.78 -13.49 -5.55
CA HIS A 466 -28.52 -14.14 -5.26
C HIS A 466 -28.71 -15.64 -5.00
N PRO A 467 -27.92 -16.51 -5.64
CA PRO A 467 -27.96 -17.93 -5.34
C PRO A 467 -27.60 -18.20 -3.88
N LEU A 468 -28.38 -19.04 -3.19
CA LEU A 468 -28.04 -19.55 -1.88
C LEU A 468 -27.13 -20.77 -2.01
N VAL A 469 -26.02 -20.76 -1.27
CA VAL A 469 -25.06 -21.89 -1.22
C VAL A 469 -24.89 -22.39 0.21
N ALA A 470 -24.81 -23.70 0.35
CA ALA A 470 -24.54 -24.32 1.64
C ALA A 470 -23.14 -23.97 2.13
N ALA A 471 -22.99 -23.66 3.43
CA ALA A 471 -21.72 -23.37 4.04
C ALA A 471 -20.80 -24.60 4.03
N ASN A 472 -19.63 -24.45 3.47
CA ASN A 472 -18.53 -25.39 3.47
C ASN A 472 -17.22 -24.66 3.23
N PRO A 473 -16.04 -25.29 3.38
CA PRO A 473 -14.76 -24.60 3.21
C PRO A 473 -14.61 -23.85 1.88
N GLN A 474 -15.08 -24.42 0.78
CA GLN A 474 -14.96 -23.79 -0.54
C GLN A 474 -15.89 -22.60 -0.72
N THR A 475 -17.15 -22.71 -0.32
CA THR A 475 -18.12 -21.62 -0.47
C THR A 475 -17.81 -20.43 0.45
N VAL A 476 -17.32 -20.69 1.67
CA VAL A 476 -16.85 -19.66 2.60
C VAL A 476 -15.57 -18.98 2.07
N LEU A 477 -14.63 -19.76 1.48
CA LEU A 477 -13.46 -19.19 0.84
C LEU A 477 -13.85 -18.31 -0.36
N THR A 478 -14.78 -18.75 -1.19
CA THR A 478 -15.29 -17.94 -2.30
C THR A 478 -15.93 -16.64 -1.81
N HIS A 479 -16.72 -16.68 -0.75
CA HIS A 479 -17.28 -15.47 -0.14
C HIS A 479 -16.18 -14.52 0.36
N LEU A 480 -15.19 -15.05 1.09
CA LEU A 480 -14.06 -14.26 1.57
C LEU A 480 -13.31 -13.58 0.41
N GLN A 481 -13.02 -14.33 -0.66
CA GLN A 481 -12.27 -13.86 -1.82
C GLN A 481 -13.05 -12.87 -2.69
N ARG A 482 -14.31 -13.20 -2.99
CA ARG A 482 -15.11 -12.47 -3.97
C ARG A 482 -15.91 -11.32 -3.37
N VAL A 483 -16.24 -11.41 -2.08
CA VAL A 483 -17.09 -10.43 -1.40
C VAL A 483 -16.33 -9.73 -0.26
N GLU A 484 -16.02 -10.45 0.81
CA GLU A 484 -15.67 -9.79 2.08
C GLU A 484 -14.41 -8.94 1.96
N ARG A 485 -13.31 -9.50 1.43
CA ARG A 485 -12.08 -8.73 1.21
C ARG A 485 -12.25 -7.65 0.14
N ALA A 486 -13.08 -7.90 -0.88
CA ALA A 486 -13.32 -6.94 -1.94
C ALA A 486 -13.99 -5.66 -1.46
N ILE A 487 -15.03 -5.77 -0.61
CA ILE A 487 -15.80 -4.63 -0.15
C ILE A 487 -15.24 -3.98 1.11
N GLU A 488 -14.64 -4.76 2.02
CA GLU A 488 -14.04 -4.21 3.24
C GLU A 488 -12.74 -3.44 2.94
N LEU A 489 -11.86 -4.02 2.10
CA LEU A 489 -10.51 -3.51 1.84
C LEU A 489 -10.36 -2.80 0.50
N CYS A 490 -11.47 -2.42 -0.15
CA CYS A 490 -11.41 -1.68 -1.41
C CYS A 490 -10.67 -0.36 -1.25
N PHE A 491 -9.93 0.02 -2.29
CA PHE A 491 -9.10 1.24 -2.34
C PHE A 491 -7.99 1.32 -1.27
N GLU A 492 -7.52 0.16 -0.75
CA GLU A 492 -6.43 0.05 0.22
C GLU A 492 -5.18 -0.66 -0.35
N GLY A 493 -5.13 -0.90 -1.67
CA GLY A 493 -3.95 -1.46 -2.35
C GLY A 493 -3.80 -2.98 -2.27
N HIS A 494 -4.82 -3.71 -1.78
CA HIS A 494 -4.74 -5.18 -1.60
C HIS A 494 -5.27 -5.96 -2.80
N ARG A 495 -6.33 -5.47 -3.45
CA ARG A 495 -7.19 -6.25 -4.34
C ARG A 495 -6.47 -6.93 -5.50
N TRP A 496 -5.58 -6.21 -6.20
CA TRP A 496 -4.84 -6.80 -7.33
C TRP A 496 -3.95 -7.97 -6.89
N LYS A 497 -3.17 -7.75 -5.84
CA LYS A 497 -2.30 -8.79 -5.26
C LYS A 497 -3.10 -10.01 -4.80
N ASP A 498 -4.29 -9.81 -4.24
CA ASP A 498 -5.20 -10.88 -3.84
C ASP A 498 -5.69 -11.68 -5.05
N LEU A 499 -6.18 -11.04 -6.12
CA LEU A 499 -6.63 -11.72 -7.34
C LEU A 499 -5.52 -12.53 -8.01
N VAL A 500 -4.29 -11.98 -8.01
CA VAL A 500 -3.12 -12.63 -8.61
C VAL A 500 -2.69 -13.85 -7.80
N ARG A 501 -2.52 -13.73 -6.48
CA ARG A 501 -2.09 -14.85 -5.63
C ARG A 501 -3.11 -15.98 -5.53
N TRP A 502 -4.40 -15.68 -5.68
CA TRP A 502 -5.45 -16.71 -5.76
C TRP A 502 -5.60 -17.33 -7.14
N GLY A 503 -5.00 -16.73 -8.17
CA GLY A 503 -5.09 -17.20 -9.55
C GLY A 503 -6.47 -17.02 -10.20
N ILE A 504 -7.32 -16.14 -9.66
CA ILE A 504 -8.71 -15.97 -10.09
C ILE A 504 -8.97 -14.74 -10.97
N ALA A 505 -7.95 -13.93 -11.26
CA ALA A 505 -8.14 -12.67 -12.00
C ALA A 505 -8.82 -12.85 -13.36
N LYS A 506 -8.45 -13.92 -14.10
CA LYS A 506 -9.06 -14.19 -15.41
C LYS A 506 -10.54 -14.53 -15.31
N GLU A 507 -10.89 -15.43 -14.39
CA GLU A 507 -12.27 -15.83 -14.12
C GLU A 507 -13.14 -14.61 -13.78
N VAL A 508 -12.65 -13.79 -12.85
CA VAL A 508 -13.34 -12.58 -12.39
C VAL A 508 -13.57 -11.60 -13.54
N PHE A 509 -12.55 -11.36 -14.37
CA PHE A 509 -12.71 -10.45 -15.52
C PHE A 509 -13.68 -10.98 -16.58
N ASP A 510 -13.66 -12.29 -16.86
CA ASP A 510 -14.56 -12.89 -17.85
C ASP A 510 -16.03 -12.81 -17.40
N GLU A 511 -16.31 -13.07 -16.12
CA GLU A 511 -17.64 -12.93 -15.54
C GLU A 511 -18.13 -11.50 -15.61
N LEU A 512 -17.31 -10.54 -15.15
CA LEU A 512 -17.68 -9.13 -15.13
C LEU A 512 -17.82 -8.54 -16.54
N HIS A 513 -17.05 -9.03 -17.51
CA HIS A 513 -17.23 -8.66 -18.91
C HIS A 513 -18.58 -9.15 -19.45
N ALA A 514 -18.94 -10.40 -19.16
CA ALA A 514 -20.24 -10.95 -19.58
C ALA A 514 -21.40 -10.13 -18.99
N ASP A 515 -21.33 -9.78 -17.71
CA ASP A 515 -22.31 -8.92 -17.04
C ASP A 515 -22.37 -7.52 -17.65
N GLU A 516 -21.23 -6.94 -18.00
CA GLU A 516 -21.14 -5.62 -18.62
C GLU A 516 -21.76 -5.62 -20.02
N VAL A 517 -21.52 -6.64 -20.85
CA VAL A 517 -22.15 -6.80 -22.16
C VAL A 517 -23.67 -6.91 -22.03
N TRP A 518 -24.16 -7.65 -21.03
CA TRP A 518 -25.58 -7.74 -20.73
C TRP A 518 -26.15 -6.36 -20.36
N ARG A 519 -25.50 -5.61 -19.46
CA ARG A 519 -25.90 -4.26 -19.04
C ARG A 519 -25.94 -3.29 -20.21
N GLN A 520 -24.95 -3.29 -21.09
CA GLN A 520 -24.90 -2.46 -22.29
C GLN A 520 -26.06 -2.77 -23.22
N THR A 521 -26.39 -4.04 -23.39
CA THR A 521 -27.49 -4.50 -24.26
C THR A 521 -28.87 -4.14 -23.67
N ASN A 522 -29.00 -4.19 -22.36
CA ASN A 522 -30.24 -3.97 -21.62
C ASN A 522 -30.31 -2.58 -20.95
N PHE A 523 -29.49 -1.64 -21.37
CA PHE A 523 -29.39 -0.31 -20.77
C PHE A 523 -30.75 0.38 -20.60
N SER A 524 -31.62 0.30 -21.59
CA SER A 524 -32.95 0.93 -21.58
C SER A 524 -33.94 0.29 -20.57
N THR A 525 -33.63 -0.90 -20.05
CA THR A 525 -34.45 -1.60 -19.06
C THR A 525 -33.95 -1.40 -17.64
N LEU A 526 -32.73 -0.86 -17.48
CA LEU A 526 -32.13 -0.54 -16.19
C LEU A 526 -32.76 0.78 -15.71
N VAL A 527 -33.62 0.70 -14.72
CA VAL A 527 -34.47 1.83 -14.31
C VAL A 527 -33.71 2.69 -13.31
N VAL A 528 -33.56 3.96 -13.66
CA VAL A 528 -33.00 4.97 -12.75
C VAL A 528 -34.01 5.23 -11.62
N GLY A 529 -33.58 5.09 -10.37
CA GLY A 529 -34.36 5.40 -9.18
C GLY A 529 -35.09 4.23 -8.53
N GLU A 530 -35.36 3.15 -9.24
CA GLU A 530 -35.91 1.91 -8.65
C GLU A 530 -34.85 0.84 -8.49
N ALA A 531 -33.84 0.82 -9.36
CA ALA A 531 -32.67 -0.01 -9.19
C ALA A 531 -31.68 0.68 -8.23
N PRO A 532 -31.00 -0.05 -7.37
CA PRO A 532 -29.98 0.52 -6.48
C PRO A 532 -28.80 1.12 -7.25
N LEU A 533 -28.61 0.74 -8.51
CA LEU A 533 -27.57 1.29 -9.40
C LEU A 533 -28.17 2.31 -10.35
N PHE A 534 -27.65 3.53 -10.26
CA PHE A 534 -28.01 4.58 -11.18
C PHE A 534 -27.11 4.54 -12.41
N ILE A 535 -27.74 4.46 -13.57
CA ILE A 535 -27.07 4.52 -14.85
C ILE A 535 -27.60 5.78 -15.53
N ALA A 536 -26.81 6.84 -15.52
CA ALA A 536 -27.25 8.15 -15.96
C ALA A 536 -27.28 8.26 -17.49
N GLU A 537 -26.18 7.96 -18.18
CA GLU A 537 -26.04 8.19 -19.61
C GLU A 537 -25.56 6.94 -20.37
N ARG A 538 -24.71 6.12 -19.76
CA ARG A 538 -24.09 4.93 -20.38
C ARG A 538 -23.55 3.97 -19.35
N ILE A 539 -23.34 2.73 -19.74
CA ILE A 539 -22.50 1.78 -18.98
C ILE A 539 -21.04 2.08 -19.32
N ARG A 540 -20.24 2.38 -18.31
CA ARG A 540 -18.81 2.56 -18.48
C ARG A 540 -18.15 1.21 -18.77
N PRO A 541 -17.28 1.12 -19.80
CA PRO A 541 -16.65 -0.14 -20.19
C PRO A 541 -15.43 -0.44 -19.31
N ASP A 542 -15.66 -0.87 -18.05
CA ASP A 542 -14.59 -1.13 -17.10
C ASP A 542 -13.84 -2.44 -17.40
N PHE A 543 -14.52 -3.48 -17.92
CA PHE A 543 -13.97 -4.83 -18.00
C PHE A 543 -13.78 -5.37 -19.42
N VAL A 544 -14.30 -4.72 -20.45
CA VAL A 544 -14.20 -5.19 -21.85
C VAL A 544 -12.76 -5.48 -22.24
N LYS A 545 -11.87 -4.50 -22.06
CA LYS A 545 -10.47 -4.63 -22.45
C LYS A 545 -9.65 -5.46 -21.47
N ALA A 546 -9.96 -5.39 -20.18
CA ALA A 546 -9.28 -6.19 -19.16
C ALA A 546 -9.44 -7.68 -19.44
N ALA A 547 -10.66 -8.15 -19.72
CA ALA A 547 -10.94 -9.55 -20.04
C ALA A 547 -10.26 -10.01 -21.34
N GLU A 548 -10.25 -9.15 -22.37
CA GLU A 548 -9.61 -9.43 -23.67
C GLU A 548 -8.07 -9.51 -23.55
N ASN A 549 -7.47 -8.60 -22.79
CA ASN A 549 -6.03 -8.41 -22.74
C ASN A 549 -5.33 -9.24 -21.67
N TYR A 550 -6.03 -9.63 -20.60
CA TYR A 550 -5.39 -10.27 -19.45
C TYR A 550 -4.65 -11.56 -19.83
N SER A 551 -3.39 -11.59 -19.49
CA SER A 551 -2.52 -12.76 -19.53
C SER A 551 -1.72 -12.84 -18.24
N PRO A 552 -1.74 -13.96 -17.48
CA PRO A 552 -1.00 -14.08 -16.22
C PRO A 552 0.50 -13.77 -16.37
N THR A 553 1.09 -14.18 -17.48
CA THR A 553 2.52 -14.00 -17.74
C THR A 553 2.92 -12.56 -18.04
N GLN A 554 1.96 -11.71 -18.42
CA GLN A 554 2.22 -10.32 -18.82
C GLN A 554 1.69 -9.30 -17.81
N HIS A 555 0.63 -9.64 -17.05
CA HIS A 555 -0.12 -8.64 -16.29
C HIS A 555 -0.17 -8.91 -14.78
N ASN A 556 0.19 -10.13 -14.32
CA ASN A 556 0.26 -10.39 -12.88
C ASN A 556 1.23 -9.44 -12.18
N TYR A 557 2.30 -9.05 -12.88
CA TYR A 557 3.33 -8.18 -12.38
C TYR A 557 3.65 -7.07 -13.38
N PHE A 558 4.18 -5.97 -12.88
CA PHE A 558 4.70 -4.91 -13.72
C PHE A 558 5.98 -5.35 -14.43
N PRO A 559 6.24 -4.87 -15.66
CA PRO A 559 7.50 -5.13 -16.32
C PRO A 559 8.67 -4.45 -15.58
N ILE A 560 9.85 -5.06 -15.64
CA ILE A 560 11.08 -4.42 -15.18
C ILE A 560 11.33 -3.18 -16.06
N PRO A 561 11.65 -2.00 -15.47
CA PRO A 561 11.94 -0.81 -16.27
C PRO A 561 13.05 -1.04 -17.28
N SER A 562 12.87 -0.59 -18.53
CA SER A 562 13.85 -0.73 -19.61
C SER A 562 15.20 -0.10 -19.27
N GLY A 563 15.20 0.97 -18.46
CA GLY A 563 16.43 1.60 -17.98
C GLY A 563 17.29 0.65 -17.14
N GLU A 564 16.65 -0.13 -16.26
CA GLU A 564 17.33 -1.14 -15.45
C GLU A 564 17.87 -2.26 -16.33
N VAL A 565 17.07 -2.77 -17.27
CA VAL A 565 17.49 -3.82 -18.20
C VAL A 565 18.70 -3.39 -19.05
N GLN A 566 18.76 -2.11 -19.45
CA GLN A 566 19.87 -1.59 -20.27
C GLN A 566 21.16 -1.38 -19.49
N THR A 567 21.09 -1.10 -18.20
CA THR A 567 22.25 -0.76 -17.36
C THR A 567 22.76 -1.92 -16.51
N ASN A 568 21.96 -2.94 -16.32
CA ASN A 568 22.30 -4.12 -15.51
C ASN A 568 22.59 -5.33 -16.40
N ASP A 569 23.87 -5.60 -16.63
CA ASP A 569 24.33 -6.69 -17.50
C ASP A 569 23.83 -8.08 -17.06
N ASN A 570 23.48 -8.25 -15.80
CA ASN A 570 22.96 -9.52 -15.26
C ASN A 570 21.49 -9.80 -15.63
N LEU A 571 20.78 -8.81 -16.17
CA LEU A 571 19.39 -8.96 -16.65
C LEU A 571 19.32 -9.32 -18.15
N ASN A 572 20.44 -9.21 -18.87
CA ASN A 572 20.52 -9.43 -20.32
C ASN A 572 20.95 -10.87 -20.71
N ASN A 573 21.04 -11.80 -19.76
CA ASN A 573 21.50 -13.18 -20.00
C ASN A 573 20.37 -14.19 -19.94
#